data_234a2c62f7afd37b017fe0edd18c1545
#
_entry.id   234a2c62f7afd37b017fe0edd18c1545
#
_cell.length_a   1.000
_cell.length_b   1.000
_cell.length_c   1.000
_cell.angle_alpha   90.00
_cell.angle_beta   90.00
_cell.angle_gamma   90.00
#
_symmetry.space_group_name_H-M   'P 1'
#
loop_
_entity.id
_entity.type
_entity.pdbx_description
1 polymer ?
#
loop_
_entity_poly.entity_id
_entity_poly.type
_entity_poly.pdbx_seq_one_letter_code
_entity_poly.pdbx_strand_id
1 'polypeptide(L)'
;MPDTDVERGGDGDGGQFVDSHTVDRDVLVHDLLRDATKARVYTAVLVEGPIQRKELNERIEGLGETTIYQTLRDLAETEYVAVDDSTEPYEYTAAPVRTRIAGEDGTATFEVTPAFVALVSASAVRDDIKLFLDRHSLGKLAAAYEATLAYLNGRATRRMAAKEIGLEPYEGITITEEIEAVIDQLRDSDPYLAEQLGESDERGGE
;
A
#
# COMPACT_ATOMS: atom_id res chain seq x y z
N MET A 1 68.00 -24.82 0.65
CA MET A 1 66.64 -25.04 1.15
C MET A 1 66.27 -23.88 2.01
N PRO A 2 65.38 -23.00 1.57
CA PRO A 2 64.35 -22.52 2.47
C PRO A 2 62.98 -22.58 1.77
N ASP A 3 62.02 -22.97 2.58
CA ASP A 3 60.59 -23.01 2.31
C ASP A 3 60.05 -21.61 2.03
N THR A 4 59.19 -21.54 1.00
CA THR A 4 58.45 -20.35 0.67
C THR A 4 56.98 -20.63 0.95
N ASP A 5 56.52 -20.20 2.14
CA ASP A 5 55.10 -20.17 2.47
C ASP A 5 54.40 -19.08 1.61
N VAL A 6 53.46 -19.51 0.80
CA VAL A 6 52.54 -18.68 0.05
C VAL A 6 51.25 -18.57 0.87
N GLU A 7 51.09 -17.47 1.60
CA GLU A 7 49.80 -17.08 2.17
C GLU A 7 48.81 -16.74 1.06
N ARG A 8 47.79 -17.59 0.93
CA ARG A 8 46.59 -17.27 0.15
C ARG A 8 45.69 -16.35 1.00
N GLY A 9 45.67 -15.07 0.66
CA GLY A 9 44.63 -14.15 1.08
C GLY A 9 43.29 -14.59 0.55
N GLY A 10 42.38 -14.93 1.46
CA GLY A 10 40.97 -15.21 1.14
C GLY A 10 40.24 -13.88 0.99
N ASP A 11 39.93 -13.50 -0.24
CA ASP A 11 38.96 -12.46 -0.51
C ASP A 11 37.58 -12.99 -0.07
N GLY A 12 37.12 -12.47 1.06
CA GLY A 12 35.75 -12.65 1.52
C GLY A 12 34.81 -11.86 0.62
N ASP A 13 34.29 -12.53 -0.39
CA ASP A 13 33.12 -12.07 -1.13
C ASP A 13 31.93 -12.03 -0.16
N GLY A 14 31.67 -10.84 0.37
CA GLY A 14 30.48 -10.52 1.15
C GLY A 14 29.26 -10.47 0.25
N GLY A 15 28.88 -11.62 -0.31
CA GLY A 15 27.59 -11.75 -0.98
C GLY A 15 26.48 -11.38 -0.03
N GLN A 16 25.91 -10.20 -0.23
CA GLN A 16 24.64 -9.84 0.38
C GLN A 16 23.59 -10.88 -0.05
N PHE A 17 23.28 -11.78 0.87
CA PHE A 17 22.10 -12.63 0.75
C PHE A 17 20.90 -11.69 0.81
N VAL A 18 20.39 -11.29 -0.36
CA VAL A 18 19.07 -10.68 -0.46
C VAL A 18 18.10 -11.77 -0.03
N ASP A 19 17.42 -11.55 1.09
CA ASP A 19 16.46 -12.49 1.63
C ASP A 19 15.38 -12.73 0.57
N SER A 20 15.24 -13.96 0.10
CA SER A 20 14.29 -14.31 -0.96
C SER A 20 12.84 -13.93 -0.61
N HIS A 21 12.52 -13.87 0.69
CA HIS A 21 11.23 -13.39 1.18
C HIS A 21 10.99 -11.90 0.93
N THR A 22 12.05 -11.07 0.93
CA THR A 22 11.93 -9.62 0.65
C THR A 22 11.63 -9.36 -0.82
N VAL A 23 12.25 -10.11 -1.71
CA VAL A 23 12.02 -9.97 -3.17
C VAL A 23 10.61 -10.38 -3.55
N ASP A 24 10.08 -11.45 -2.95
CA ASP A 24 8.71 -11.90 -3.19
C ASP A 24 7.67 -10.85 -2.72
N ARG A 25 7.87 -10.23 -1.57
CA ARG A 25 6.97 -9.17 -1.04
C ARG A 25 6.91 -7.95 -1.95
N ASP A 26 8.02 -7.49 -2.46
CA ASP A 26 8.05 -6.32 -3.35
C ASP A 26 7.31 -6.61 -4.66
N VAL A 27 7.46 -7.80 -5.23
CA VAL A 27 6.73 -8.23 -6.43
C VAL A 27 5.22 -8.24 -6.19
N LEU A 28 4.79 -8.76 -5.04
CA LEU A 28 3.38 -8.86 -4.67
C LEU A 28 2.74 -7.48 -4.44
N VAL A 29 3.47 -6.55 -3.82
CA VAL A 29 3.00 -5.17 -3.65
C VAL A 29 2.86 -4.46 -4.99
N HIS A 30 3.82 -4.64 -5.89
CA HIS A 30 3.70 -4.13 -7.26
C HIS A 30 2.46 -4.65 -7.98
N ASP A 31 2.09 -5.90 -7.77
CA ASP A 31 0.89 -6.50 -8.34
C ASP A 31 -0.39 -5.86 -7.78
N LEU A 32 -0.47 -5.62 -6.47
CA LEU A 32 -1.56 -4.85 -5.84
C LEU A 32 -1.68 -3.42 -6.40
N LEU A 33 -0.55 -2.76 -6.66
CA LEU A 33 -0.55 -1.38 -7.15
C LEU A 33 -0.84 -1.25 -8.64
N ARG A 34 -0.70 -2.34 -9.41
CA ARG A 34 -0.99 -2.36 -10.86
C ARG A 34 -2.39 -2.85 -11.20
N ASP A 35 -3.04 -3.54 -10.29
CA ASP A 35 -4.37 -4.10 -10.49
C ASP A 35 -5.36 -3.53 -9.48
N ALA A 36 -6.14 -2.54 -9.93
CA ALA A 36 -7.17 -1.92 -9.10
C ALA A 36 -8.21 -2.92 -8.58
N THR A 37 -8.45 -4.04 -9.28
CA THR A 37 -9.35 -5.10 -8.81
C THR A 37 -8.76 -5.84 -7.61
N LYS A 38 -7.46 -6.20 -7.68
CA LYS A 38 -6.75 -6.81 -6.55
C LYS A 38 -6.68 -5.85 -5.36
N ALA A 39 -6.34 -4.58 -5.61
CA ALA A 39 -6.35 -3.55 -4.58
C ALA A 39 -7.72 -3.41 -3.91
N ARG A 40 -8.83 -3.47 -4.68
CA ARG A 40 -10.20 -3.38 -4.14
C ARG A 40 -10.55 -4.57 -3.26
N VAL A 41 -10.26 -5.78 -3.72
CA VAL A 41 -10.54 -6.99 -2.93
C VAL A 41 -9.70 -7.01 -1.67
N TYR A 42 -8.40 -6.72 -1.76
CA TYR A 42 -7.52 -6.60 -0.60
C TYR A 42 -8.03 -5.56 0.41
N THR A 43 -8.36 -4.35 -0.05
CA THR A 43 -8.84 -3.26 0.82
C THR A 43 -10.16 -3.63 1.51
N ALA A 44 -11.09 -4.27 0.79
CA ALA A 44 -12.35 -4.70 1.38
C ALA A 44 -12.15 -5.78 2.45
N VAL A 45 -11.26 -6.77 2.21
CA VAL A 45 -10.92 -7.77 3.22
C VAL A 45 -10.21 -7.15 4.42
N LEU A 46 -9.37 -6.13 4.22
CA LEU A 46 -8.69 -5.44 5.31
C LEU A 46 -9.67 -4.67 6.21
N VAL A 47 -10.63 -3.99 5.60
CA VAL A 47 -11.57 -3.12 6.34
C VAL A 47 -12.64 -3.93 7.06
N GLU A 48 -13.14 -4.99 6.43
CA GLU A 48 -14.29 -5.75 6.90
C GLU A 48 -13.93 -7.08 7.59
N GLY A 49 -12.65 -7.51 7.43
CA GLY A 49 -12.25 -8.85 7.87
C GLY A 49 -12.22 -9.07 9.38
N PRO A 50 -12.46 -10.30 9.84
CA PRO A 50 -12.67 -11.49 9.02
C PRO A 50 -14.02 -11.47 8.27
N ILE A 51 -13.98 -11.81 6.98
CA ILE A 51 -15.15 -11.69 6.11
C ILE A 51 -15.34 -12.95 5.23
N GLN A 52 -16.58 -13.33 4.99
CA GLN A 52 -16.92 -14.43 4.08
C GLN A 52 -17.04 -13.93 2.63
N ARG A 53 -16.77 -14.84 1.67
CA ARG A 53 -16.86 -14.52 0.24
C ARG A 53 -18.23 -13.92 -0.16
N LYS A 54 -19.32 -14.42 0.40
CA LYS A 54 -20.67 -13.93 0.08
C LYS A 54 -20.85 -12.47 0.53
N GLU A 55 -20.42 -12.16 1.72
CA GLU A 55 -20.48 -10.79 2.27
C GLU A 55 -19.60 -9.84 1.47
N LEU A 56 -18.41 -10.31 1.05
CA LEU A 56 -17.51 -9.53 0.21
C LEU A 56 -18.16 -9.19 -1.16
N ASN A 57 -18.89 -10.12 -1.76
CA ASN A 57 -19.65 -9.85 -2.98
C ASN A 57 -20.73 -8.77 -2.81
N GLU A 58 -21.33 -8.67 -1.63
CA GLU A 58 -22.33 -7.64 -1.31
C GLU A 58 -21.68 -6.27 -1.05
N ARG A 59 -20.40 -6.25 -0.63
CA ARG A 59 -19.63 -5.02 -0.32
C ARG A 59 -18.94 -4.42 -1.54
N ILE A 60 -18.49 -5.24 -2.48
CA ILE A 60 -17.76 -4.75 -3.65
C ILE A 60 -18.69 -4.61 -4.84
N GLU A 61 -19.28 -3.43 -5.01
CA GLU A 61 -20.13 -3.14 -6.16
C GLU A 61 -19.34 -3.18 -7.48
N GLY A 62 -20.00 -3.65 -8.55
CA GLY A 62 -19.44 -3.61 -9.91
C GLY A 62 -18.39 -4.68 -10.23
N LEU A 63 -18.06 -5.58 -9.30
CA LEU A 63 -17.28 -6.78 -9.57
C LEU A 63 -18.17 -8.02 -9.57
N GLY A 64 -17.95 -8.90 -10.57
CA GLY A 64 -18.67 -10.18 -10.63
C GLY A 64 -18.13 -11.17 -9.57
N GLU A 65 -19.01 -12.05 -9.08
CA GLU A 65 -18.66 -13.08 -8.08
C GLU A 65 -17.46 -13.94 -8.49
N THR A 66 -17.38 -14.32 -9.76
CA THR A 66 -16.25 -15.11 -10.30
C THR A 66 -14.94 -14.34 -10.20
N THR A 67 -14.95 -13.04 -10.51
CA THR A 67 -13.77 -12.18 -10.41
C THR A 67 -13.30 -12.06 -8.97
N ILE A 68 -14.21 -11.81 -8.03
CA ILE A 68 -13.90 -11.72 -6.60
C ILE A 68 -13.29 -13.03 -6.11
N TYR A 69 -13.89 -14.18 -6.48
CA TYR A 69 -13.37 -15.50 -6.10
C TYR A 69 -11.96 -15.76 -6.62
N GLN A 70 -11.71 -15.48 -7.91
CA GLN A 70 -10.39 -15.66 -8.50
C GLN A 70 -9.36 -14.75 -7.82
N THR A 71 -9.71 -13.47 -7.62
CA THR A 71 -8.83 -12.51 -6.95
C THR A 71 -8.54 -12.90 -5.50
N LEU A 72 -9.54 -13.36 -4.75
CA LEU A 72 -9.33 -13.87 -3.37
C LEU A 72 -8.36 -15.05 -3.36
N ARG A 73 -8.54 -15.99 -4.29
CA ARG A 73 -7.64 -17.14 -4.40
C ARG A 73 -6.21 -16.70 -4.71
N ASP A 74 -6.05 -15.79 -5.68
CA ASP A 74 -4.74 -15.26 -6.05
C ASP A 74 -4.08 -14.51 -4.87
N LEU A 75 -4.86 -13.75 -4.10
CA LEU A 75 -4.38 -13.06 -2.89
C LEU A 75 -4.07 -14.03 -1.75
N ALA A 76 -4.82 -15.12 -1.63
CA ALA A 76 -4.58 -16.16 -0.62
C ALA A 76 -3.31 -17.00 -0.91
N GLU A 77 -2.85 -17.04 -2.16
CA GLU A 77 -1.55 -17.60 -2.52
C GLU A 77 -0.38 -16.68 -2.08
N THR A 78 -0.72 -15.47 -1.62
CA THR A 78 0.23 -14.50 -1.07
C THR A 78 0.12 -14.48 0.46
N GLU A 79 1.06 -13.82 1.13
CA GLU A 79 1.00 -13.62 2.59
C GLU A 79 0.02 -12.50 3.00
N TYR A 80 -0.65 -11.84 2.04
CA TYR A 80 -1.51 -10.67 2.32
C TYR A 80 -2.94 -11.02 2.68
N VAL A 81 -3.41 -12.21 2.31
CA VAL A 81 -4.74 -12.69 2.70
C VAL A 81 -4.62 -14.10 3.25
N ALA A 82 -4.99 -14.27 4.50
CA ALA A 82 -5.13 -15.57 5.15
C ALA A 82 -6.55 -16.10 4.98
N VAL A 83 -6.65 -17.42 4.85
CA VAL A 83 -7.93 -18.13 4.77
C VAL A 83 -8.06 -18.99 6.03
N ASP A 84 -9.13 -18.80 6.78
CA ASP A 84 -9.53 -19.73 7.83
C ASP A 84 -10.48 -20.79 7.24
N ASP A 85 -9.94 -21.98 7.00
CA ASP A 85 -10.66 -23.15 6.49
C ASP A 85 -11.24 -24.02 7.60
N SER A 86 -11.05 -23.65 8.85
CA SER A 86 -11.69 -24.30 10.00
C SER A 86 -13.15 -23.90 10.15
N THR A 87 -13.57 -22.81 9.49
CA THR A 87 -14.96 -22.33 9.44
C THR A 87 -15.65 -22.74 8.14
N GLU A 88 -16.98 -22.97 8.20
CA GLU A 88 -17.81 -23.14 7.01
C GLU A 88 -18.97 -22.13 7.05
N PRO A 89 -19.00 -21.18 6.11
CA PRO A 89 -18.08 -20.92 4.99
C PRO A 89 -16.75 -20.32 5.44
N TYR A 90 -15.71 -20.46 4.60
CA TYR A 90 -14.36 -19.94 4.86
C TYR A 90 -14.36 -18.44 5.11
N GLU A 91 -13.52 -17.99 6.04
CA GLU A 91 -13.30 -16.60 6.37
C GLU A 91 -11.94 -16.12 5.87
N TYR A 92 -11.89 -14.88 5.42
CA TYR A 92 -10.71 -14.23 4.88
C TYR A 92 -10.30 -13.06 5.75
N THR A 93 -9.00 -12.95 6.02
CA THR A 93 -8.41 -11.85 6.81
C THR A 93 -7.21 -11.30 6.06
N ALA A 94 -7.10 -9.98 5.90
CA ALA A 94 -5.94 -9.38 5.26
C ALA A 94 -4.88 -8.98 6.28
N ALA A 95 -3.62 -9.26 5.95
CA ALA A 95 -2.48 -8.73 6.67
C ALA A 95 -2.16 -7.32 6.15
N PRO A 96 -1.90 -6.33 7.04
CA PRO A 96 -1.55 -4.98 6.59
C PRO A 96 -0.18 -4.96 5.92
N VAL A 97 -0.15 -4.44 4.69
CA VAL A 97 1.10 -4.28 3.93
C VAL A 97 1.89 -3.07 4.45
N ARG A 98 3.21 -3.22 4.58
CA ARG A 98 4.14 -2.11 4.79
C ARG A 98 5.47 -2.42 4.12
N THR A 99 5.80 -1.68 3.07
CA THR A 99 7.07 -1.81 2.36
C THR A 99 7.46 -0.49 1.70
N ARG A 100 8.72 -0.38 1.25
CA ARG A 100 9.20 0.76 0.47
C ARG A 100 9.56 0.30 -0.92
N ILE A 101 9.00 0.97 -1.92
CA ILE A 101 9.28 0.69 -3.31
C ILE A 101 9.92 1.89 -4.00
N ALA A 102 10.75 1.63 -5.02
CA ALA A 102 11.27 2.66 -5.89
C ALA A 102 10.20 3.12 -6.88
N GLY A 103 10.11 4.42 -7.12
CA GLY A 103 9.30 4.98 -8.19
C GLY A 103 9.78 4.48 -9.56
N GLU A 104 8.92 4.57 -10.57
CA GLU A 104 9.20 4.08 -11.94
C GLU A 104 10.44 4.73 -12.57
N ASP A 105 10.77 5.95 -12.17
CA ASP A 105 11.97 6.67 -12.60
C ASP A 105 13.23 6.33 -11.78
N GLY A 106 13.12 5.52 -10.73
CA GLY A 106 14.19 5.11 -9.84
C GLY A 106 14.76 6.25 -8.98
N THR A 107 14.18 7.44 -9.01
CA THR A 107 14.70 8.65 -8.33
C THR A 107 14.13 8.84 -6.92
N ALA A 108 12.95 8.30 -6.64
CA ALA A 108 12.30 8.42 -5.35
C ALA A 108 11.84 7.04 -4.85
N THR A 109 11.95 6.83 -3.55
CA THR A 109 11.31 5.69 -2.88
C THR A 109 10.14 6.21 -2.07
N PHE A 110 9.05 5.46 -2.03
CA PHE A 110 7.89 5.79 -1.21
C PHE A 110 7.40 4.58 -0.44
N GLU A 111 6.75 4.83 0.67
CA GLU A 111 6.19 3.79 1.52
C GLU A 111 4.80 3.39 1.01
N VAL A 112 4.56 2.09 0.91
CA VAL A 112 3.25 1.51 0.59
C VAL A 112 2.66 0.94 1.87
N THR A 113 1.53 1.49 2.27
CA THR A 113 0.72 1.07 3.41
C THR A 113 -0.67 0.67 2.92
N PRO A 114 -1.54 0.10 3.77
CA PRO A 114 -2.92 -0.19 3.39
C PRO A 114 -3.66 1.04 2.85
N ALA A 115 -3.47 2.22 3.45
CA ALA A 115 -4.07 3.45 2.95
C ALA A 115 -3.61 3.81 1.53
N PHE A 116 -2.34 3.57 1.20
CA PHE A 116 -1.85 3.79 -0.16
C PHE A 116 -2.44 2.78 -1.17
N VAL A 117 -2.56 1.50 -0.79
CA VAL A 117 -3.27 0.49 -1.62
C VAL A 117 -4.73 0.87 -1.80
N ALA A 118 -5.38 1.40 -0.77
CA ALA A 118 -6.76 1.86 -0.86
C ALA A 118 -6.94 3.04 -1.83
N LEU A 119 -5.94 3.92 -1.99
CA LEU A 119 -5.97 4.96 -3.02
C LEU A 119 -5.98 4.36 -4.44
N VAL A 120 -5.16 3.33 -4.68
CA VAL A 120 -5.20 2.60 -5.96
C VAL A 120 -6.56 1.92 -6.15
N SER A 121 -7.07 1.28 -5.11
CA SER A 121 -8.43 0.70 -5.07
C SER A 121 -9.50 1.72 -5.45
N ALA A 122 -9.42 2.92 -4.87
CA ALA A 122 -10.38 4.00 -5.08
C ALA A 122 -10.41 4.51 -6.53
N SER A 123 -9.33 4.35 -7.30
CA SER A 123 -9.31 4.73 -8.72
C SER A 123 -10.35 3.98 -9.59
N ALA A 124 -10.82 2.84 -9.12
CA ALA A 124 -11.86 2.08 -9.81
C ALA A 124 -13.28 2.68 -9.65
N VAL A 125 -13.50 3.55 -8.66
CA VAL A 125 -14.82 4.09 -8.29
C VAL A 125 -14.84 5.60 -8.10
N ARG A 126 -13.68 6.28 -8.07
CA ARG A 126 -13.51 7.73 -7.92
C ARG A 126 -12.84 8.28 -9.17
N ASP A 127 -13.60 9.02 -9.96
CA ASP A 127 -13.14 9.53 -11.25
C ASP A 127 -11.93 10.46 -11.14
N ASP A 128 -11.84 11.28 -10.08
CA ASP A 128 -10.72 12.20 -9.90
C ASP A 128 -9.41 11.48 -9.59
N ILE A 129 -9.43 10.42 -8.78
CA ILE A 129 -8.24 9.58 -8.51
C ILE A 129 -7.85 8.83 -9.79
N LYS A 130 -8.82 8.29 -10.52
CA LYS A 130 -8.57 7.63 -11.81
C LYS A 130 -7.92 8.60 -12.80
N LEU A 131 -8.51 9.77 -12.98
CA LEU A 131 -7.99 10.81 -13.90
C LEU A 131 -6.58 11.24 -13.49
N PHE A 132 -6.30 11.32 -12.20
CA PHE A 132 -4.96 11.61 -11.69
C PHE A 132 -3.96 10.52 -12.09
N LEU A 133 -4.28 9.25 -11.89
CA LEU A 133 -3.43 8.12 -12.28
C LEU A 133 -3.28 7.94 -13.79
N ASP A 134 -4.28 8.35 -14.58
CA ASP A 134 -4.19 8.37 -16.04
C ASP A 134 -3.19 9.42 -16.56
N ARG A 135 -2.89 10.45 -15.77
CA ARG A 135 -2.01 11.58 -16.13
C ARG A 135 -0.65 11.54 -15.45
N HIS A 136 -0.57 10.91 -14.28
CA HIS A 136 0.59 10.93 -13.42
C HIS A 136 0.99 9.52 -12.97
N SER A 137 2.25 9.37 -12.57
CA SER A 137 2.79 8.11 -12.05
C SER A 137 2.30 7.81 -10.63
N LEU A 138 2.45 6.55 -10.20
CA LEU A 138 2.25 6.14 -8.80
C LEU A 138 3.16 6.92 -7.84
N GLY A 139 4.39 7.24 -8.25
CA GLY A 139 5.28 8.10 -7.46
C GLY A 139 4.72 9.51 -7.25
N LYS A 140 3.97 10.04 -8.24
CA LYS A 140 3.29 11.33 -8.09
C LYS A 140 2.10 11.23 -7.14
N LEU A 141 1.36 10.11 -7.17
CA LEU A 141 0.30 9.83 -6.19
C LEU A 141 0.88 9.70 -4.78
N ALA A 142 2.03 9.04 -4.63
CA ALA A 142 2.72 8.94 -3.34
C ALA A 142 3.14 10.31 -2.80
N ALA A 143 3.69 11.18 -3.64
CA ALA A 143 4.00 12.56 -3.24
C ALA A 143 2.74 13.33 -2.83
N ALA A 144 1.61 13.13 -3.53
CA ALA A 144 0.32 13.72 -3.14
C ALA A 144 -0.19 13.17 -1.80
N TYR A 145 -0.03 11.88 -1.56
CA TYR A 145 -0.38 11.24 -0.29
C TYR A 145 0.45 11.81 0.87
N GLU A 146 1.77 11.88 0.74
CA GLU A 146 2.67 12.45 1.76
C GLU A 146 2.35 13.92 2.05
N ALA A 147 2.09 14.73 1.02
CA ALA A 147 1.71 16.13 1.17
C ALA A 147 0.33 16.27 1.86
N THR A 148 -0.59 15.35 1.61
CA THR A 148 -1.89 15.30 2.31
C THR A 148 -1.71 14.94 3.79
N LEU A 149 -0.85 13.97 4.11
CA LEU A 149 -0.51 13.66 5.50
C LEU A 149 0.13 14.86 6.21
N ALA A 150 1.00 15.62 5.54
CA ALA A 150 1.58 16.84 6.10
C ALA A 150 0.52 17.92 6.36
N TYR A 151 -0.49 18.02 5.50
CA TYR A 151 -1.64 18.90 5.70
C TYR A 151 -2.49 18.44 6.90
N LEU A 152 -2.86 17.17 6.97
CA LEU A 152 -3.66 16.62 8.07
C LEU A 152 -2.95 16.73 9.43
N ASN A 153 -1.63 16.64 9.44
CA ASN A 153 -0.79 16.87 10.62
C ASN A 153 -0.60 18.36 10.99
N GLY A 154 -1.26 19.28 10.28
CA GLY A 154 -1.11 20.71 10.52
C GLY A 154 0.26 21.31 10.14
N ARG A 155 1.14 20.53 9.47
CA ARG A 155 2.46 20.99 9.03
C ARG A 155 2.43 21.82 7.76
N ALA A 156 1.36 21.72 6.98
CA ALA A 156 1.13 22.46 5.76
C ALA A 156 -0.32 22.89 5.65
N THR A 157 -0.60 23.91 4.84
CA THR A 157 -1.98 24.19 4.39
C THR A 157 -2.25 23.36 3.14
N ARG A 158 -3.53 23.08 2.82
CA ARG A 158 -3.92 22.36 1.60
C ARG A 158 -3.32 22.99 0.33
N ARG A 159 -3.25 24.32 0.28
CA ARG A 159 -2.64 25.05 -0.84
C ARG A 159 -1.11 24.86 -0.91
N MET A 160 -0.44 24.74 0.23
CA MET A 160 1.00 24.44 0.27
C MET A 160 1.26 23.01 -0.17
N ALA A 161 0.45 22.05 0.31
CA ALA A 161 0.50 20.67 -0.12
C ALA A 161 0.36 20.55 -1.65
N ALA A 162 -0.66 21.16 -2.24
CA ALA A 162 -0.85 21.19 -3.69
C ALA A 162 0.35 21.77 -4.45
N LYS A 163 0.95 22.85 -3.94
CA LYS A 163 2.12 23.47 -4.55
C LYS A 163 3.38 22.60 -4.44
N GLU A 164 3.58 21.91 -3.33
CA GLU A 164 4.73 21.03 -3.10
C GLU A 164 4.75 19.87 -4.09
N ILE A 165 3.59 19.34 -4.42
CA ILE A 165 3.45 18.29 -5.43
C ILE A 165 3.74 18.82 -6.85
N GLY A 166 3.78 20.14 -7.06
CA GLY A 166 4.01 20.75 -8.38
C GLY A 166 2.85 20.52 -9.34
N LEU A 167 1.62 20.56 -8.82
CA LEU A 167 0.38 20.46 -9.58
C LEU A 167 -0.26 21.86 -9.76
N GLU A 168 -1.12 21.97 -10.76
CA GLU A 168 -2.00 23.13 -10.85
C GLU A 168 -2.87 23.22 -9.59
N PRO A 169 -3.15 24.42 -9.07
CA PRO A 169 -3.81 24.60 -7.77
C PRO A 169 -5.14 23.86 -7.64
N TYR A 170 -5.94 23.83 -8.70
CA TYR A 170 -7.22 23.13 -8.70
C TYR A 170 -7.04 21.61 -8.59
N GLU A 171 -6.21 21.04 -9.45
CA GLU A 171 -5.91 19.60 -9.45
C GLU A 171 -5.30 19.16 -8.12
N GLY A 172 -4.37 19.96 -7.58
CA GLY A 172 -3.74 19.68 -6.29
C GLY A 172 -4.73 19.71 -5.11
N ILE A 173 -5.69 20.62 -5.11
CA ILE A 173 -6.73 20.68 -4.08
C ILE A 173 -7.66 19.47 -4.21
N THR A 174 -8.13 19.17 -5.43
CA THR A 174 -9.04 18.04 -5.70
C THR A 174 -8.43 16.72 -5.25
N ILE A 175 -7.18 16.44 -5.66
CA ILE A 175 -6.54 15.17 -5.27
C ILE A 175 -6.28 15.09 -3.76
N THR A 176 -5.97 16.20 -3.10
CA THR A 176 -5.81 16.24 -1.64
C THR A 176 -7.14 15.90 -0.94
N GLU A 177 -8.28 16.42 -1.42
CA GLU A 177 -9.61 16.12 -0.88
C GLU A 177 -9.99 14.65 -1.08
N GLU A 178 -9.70 14.08 -2.24
CA GLU A 178 -9.93 12.67 -2.52
C GLU A 178 -9.07 11.75 -1.63
N ILE A 179 -7.80 12.08 -1.45
CA ILE A 179 -6.88 11.34 -0.57
C ILE A 179 -7.34 11.42 0.89
N GLU A 180 -7.72 12.60 1.37
CA GLU A 180 -8.27 12.81 2.72
C GLU A 180 -9.48 11.91 2.97
N ALA A 181 -10.41 11.83 2.02
CA ALA A 181 -11.60 10.98 2.12
C ALA A 181 -11.25 9.48 2.20
N VAL A 182 -10.21 9.02 1.50
CA VAL A 182 -9.73 7.63 1.60
C VAL A 182 -9.04 7.37 2.92
N ILE A 183 -8.20 8.29 3.40
CA ILE A 183 -7.54 8.22 4.71
C ILE A 183 -8.58 8.07 5.83
N ASP A 184 -9.63 8.89 5.81
CA ASP A 184 -10.69 8.84 6.81
C ASP A 184 -11.41 7.49 6.85
N GLN A 185 -11.59 6.84 5.70
CA GLN A 185 -12.22 5.50 5.63
C GLN A 185 -11.31 4.40 6.20
N LEU A 186 -10.00 4.59 6.18
CA LEU A 186 -9.01 3.60 6.61
C LEU A 186 -8.49 3.84 8.04
N ARG A 187 -8.92 4.90 8.71
CA ARG A 187 -8.38 5.35 10.00
C ARG A 187 -8.35 4.24 11.06
N ASP A 188 -9.38 3.41 11.09
CA ASP A 188 -9.51 2.31 12.06
C ASP A 188 -8.90 0.98 11.57
N SER A 189 -8.65 0.85 10.27
CA SER A 189 -8.23 -0.41 9.64
C SER A 189 -6.76 -0.44 9.24
N ASP A 190 -6.12 0.73 9.03
CA ASP A 190 -4.69 0.83 8.76
C ASP A 190 -3.91 1.08 10.05
N PRO A 191 -3.16 0.09 10.57
CA PRO A 191 -2.44 0.23 11.83
C PRO A 191 -1.27 1.22 11.77
N TYR A 192 -0.86 1.64 10.57
CA TYR A 192 0.26 2.58 10.38
C TYR A 192 -0.20 4.03 10.26
N LEU A 193 -1.51 4.25 10.07
CA LEU A 193 -2.05 5.57 9.78
C LEU A 193 -1.91 6.52 10.98
N ALA A 194 -2.11 6.02 12.20
CA ALA A 194 -1.92 6.81 13.42
C ALA A 194 -0.47 7.33 13.55
N GLU A 195 0.53 6.49 13.24
CA GLU A 195 1.95 6.87 13.20
C GLU A 195 2.17 7.96 12.13
N GLN A 196 1.64 7.75 10.92
CA GLN A 196 1.77 8.67 9.79
C GLN A 196 1.09 10.02 10.06
N LEU A 197 -0.04 10.02 10.77
CA LEU A 197 -0.76 11.22 11.17
C LEU A 197 -0.19 11.90 12.42
N GLY A 198 0.89 11.36 13.00
CA GLY A 198 1.50 11.93 14.21
C GLY A 198 0.61 11.83 15.46
N GLU A 199 -0.41 10.99 15.41
CA GLU A 199 -1.28 10.65 16.53
C GLU A 199 -0.55 9.66 17.47
N SER A 200 0.68 10.01 17.90
CA SER A 200 1.43 9.19 18.85
C SER A 200 0.69 9.17 20.19
N ASP A 201 0.50 7.97 20.72
CA ASP A 201 -0.13 7.61 21.97
C ASP A 201 0.02 8.65 23.11
N GLU A 202 -0.89 9.57 23.24
CA GLU A 202 -1.13 10.28 24.51
C GLU A 202 -1.87 9.39 25.54
N ARG A 203 -2.06 8.09 25.27
CA ARG A 203 -2.77 7.14 26.13
C ARG A 203 -1.87 6.35 27.08
N GLY A 204 -0.64 6.81 27.32
CA GLY A 204 0.33 6.13 28.19
C GLY A 204 0.81 6.96 29.36
N GLY A 205 -0.05 7.78 29.99
CA GLY A 205 0.36 8.64 31.10
C GLY A 205 -0.74 8.90 32.14
N GLU A 206 -1.20 7.85 32.84
CA GLU A 206 -1.79 7.97 34.19
C GLU A 206 -1.44 6.74 35.03
#